data_61620e5903c49842191ff0d929948808
#
_entry.id   61620e5903c49842191ff0d929948808
#
_cell.length_a   1.000
_cell.length_b   1.000
_cell.length_c   1.000
_cell.angle_alpha   90.00
_cell.angle_beta   90.00
_cell.angle_gamma   90.00
#
_symmetry.space_group_name_H-M   'P 1'
#
loop_
_entity.id
_entity.type
_entity.pdbx_description
1 polymer ?
#
loop_
_entity_poly.entity_id
_entity_poly.type
_entity_poly.pdbx_seq_one_letter_code
_entity_poly.pdbx_strand_id
1 'polypeptide(L)'
;MRTKLRLNLTLALAAFGAASLYAQAPKLVPAPIELPKPGQEGTPPNFNIPNLEKPSNKPRAPFLVPADVTNVAKGKKVTSSEKDPLVGDLTMITDGDTEQVEGNDVELGPGVQWIVIDLASPQEIYGILFWHYFQPRVYYSVIVQTADDEAFKQNVQTWFNNDINNKAGLGAGKNLNYIETYEGKLVDTKGVKARYVRLYSAGNNANALNHYVEVEVFGRPAK
;
A
#
# COMPACT_ATOMS: atom_id res chain seq x y z
N MET A 1 -34.58 -84.61 7.05
CA MET A 1 -33.22 -83.99 6.91
C MET A 1 -33.35 -82.59 6.37
N ARG A 2 -33.10 -81.58 7.20
CA ARG A 2 -33.19 -80.15 6.76
C ARG A 2 -31.75 -79.61 6.81
N THR A 3 -31.18 -79.36 5.64
CA THR A 3 -29.87 -78.77 5.44
C THR A 3 -29.93 -77.24 5.60
N LYS A 4 -29.27 -76.74 6.62
CA LYS A 4 -29.13 -75.27 6.81
C LYS A 4 -27.96 -74.71 5.99
N LEU A 5 -28.27 -73.89 4.99
CA LEU A 5 -27.29 -73.13 4.22
C LEU A 5 -26.83 -71.91 5.06
N ARG A 6 -25.56 -71.82 5.43
CA ARG A 6 -24.98 -70.65 6.08
C ARG A 6 -24.42 -69.79 5.04
N LEU A 7 -24.97 -68.56 4.92
CA LEU A 7 -24.50 -67.49 4.07
C LEU A 7 -23.47 -66.66 4.85
N ASN A 8 -22.20 -66.78 4.50
CA ASN A 8 -21.14 -65.89 5.05
C ASN A 8 -21.12 -64.57 4.27
N LEU A 9 -21.53 -63.49 4.94
CA LEU A 9 -21.46 -62.14 4.41
C LEU A 9 -20.11 -61.54 4.84
N THR A 10 -19.16 -61.43 3.90
CA THR A 10 -17.87 -60.76 4.11
C THR A 10 -18.04 -59.25 3.86
N LEU A 11 -18.02 -58.46 4.92
CA LEU A 11 -18.08 -57.00 4.84
C LEU A 11 -16.67 -56.49 4.52
N ALA A 12 -16.45 -56.02 3.29
CA ALA A 12 -15.23 -55.31 2.91
C ALA A 12 -15.33 -53.85 3.34
N LEU A 13 -14.58 -53.45 4.36
CA LEU A 13 -14.43 -52.07 4.80
C LEU A 13 -13.46 -51.39 3.87
N ALA A 14 -13.96 -50.55 2.93
CA ALA A 14 -13.13 -49.65 2.14
C ALA A 14 -12.78 -48.41 2.99
N ALA A 15 -11.57 -48.35 3.50
CA ALA A 15 -11.04 -47.14 4.16
C ALA A 15 -10.70 -46.08 3.09
N PHE A 16 -11.57 -45.10 2.93
CA PHE A 16 -11.25 -43.85 2.18
C PHE A 16 -10.32 -43.00 3.04
N GLY A 17 -9.02 -43.06 2.77
CA GLY A 17 -8.03 -42.17 3.32
C GLY A 17 -8.22 -40.78 2.72
N ALA A 18 -8.86 -39.84 3.46
CA ALA A 18 -8.86 -38.44 3.12
C ALA A 18 -7.44 -37.86 3.32
N ALA A 19 -6.65 -37.77 2.27
CA ALA A 19 -5.41 -37.03 2.27
C ALA A 19 -5.76 -35.56 2.42
N SER A 20 -5.67 -35.01 3.63
CA SER A 20 -5.73 -33.58 3.87
C SER A 20 -4.51 -32.94 3.21
N LEU A 21 -4.72 -32.27 2.07
CA LEU A 21 -3.75 -31.40 1.47
C LEU A 21 -3.58 -30.17 2.40
N TYR A 22 -2.67 -30.25 3.34
CA TYR A 22 -2.18 -29.07 4.06
C TYR A 22 -1.48 -28.18 3.03
N ALA A 23 -2.16 -27.15 2.56
CA ALA A 23 -1.52 -26.11 1.80
C ALA A 23 -0.41 -25.51 2.69
N GLN A 24 0.84 -25.71 2.28
CA GLN A 24 1.99 -25.18 3.00
C GLN A 24 1.87 -23.64 2.99
N ALA A 25 1.96 -23.01 4.17
CA ALA A 25 1.93 -21.55 4.27
C ALA A 25 2.97 -20.94 3.30
N PRO A 26 2.64 -19.88 2.57
CA PRO A 26 3.56 -19.31 1.60
C PRO A 26 4.86 -18.87 2.29
N LYS A 27 5.99 -19.17 1.67
CA LYS A 27 7.30 -18.70 2.12
C LYS A 27 7.32 -17.17 2.03
N LEU A 28 7.55 -16.50 3.17
CA LEU A 28 7.71 -15.06 3.23
C LEU A 28 9.17 -14.68 2.97
N VAL A 29 9.36 -13.62 2.20
CA VAL A 29 10.65 -13.01 1.88
C VAL A 29 10.54 -11.49 2.06
N PRO A 30 11.64 -10.75 2.23
CA PRO A 30 11.61 -9.29 2.16
C PRO A 30 11.00 -8.82 0.85
N ALA A 31 10.09 -7.83 0.92
CA ALA A 31 9.57 -7.18 -0.28
C ALA A 31 10.74 -6.58 -1.10
N PRO A 32 10.64 -6.56 -2.44
CA PRO A 32 11.69 -6.05 -3.31
C PRO A 32 11.71 -4.50 -3.32
N ILE A 33 11.93 -3.90 -2.16
CA ILE A 33 12.00 -2.45 -1.97
C ILE A 33 13.44 -2.00 -2.24
N GLU A 34 13.59 -1.08 -3.19
CA GLU A 34 14.85 -0.40 -3.47
C GLU A 34 14.75 1.03 -2.91
N LEU A 35 15.48 1.31 -1.84
CA LEU A 35 15.44 2.62 -1.21
C LEU A 35 16.38 3.59 -1.95
N PRO A 36 15.96 4.86 -2.14
CA PRO A 36 16.86 5.89 -2.65
C PRO A 36 17.97 6.18 -1.67
N LYS A 37 19.01 6.86 -2.14
CA LYS A 37 20.06 7.36 -1.24
C LYS A 37 19.46 8.37 -0.25
N PRO A 38 19.83 8.32 1.03
CA PRO A 38 19.37 9.30 1.98
C PRO A 38 19.79 10.71 1.54
N GLY A 39 18.83 11.61 1.33
CA GLY A 39 19.11 13.03 1.10
C GLY A 39 19.58 13.73 2.38
N GLN A 40 19.25 13.17 3.54
CA GLN A 40 19.71 13.59 4.86
C GLN A 40 20.00 12.38 5.72
N GLU A 41 21.18 12.33 6.31
CA GLU A 41 21.56 11.27 7.26
C GLU A 41 21.18 11.64 8.69
N GLY A 42 20.95 10.60 9.52
CA GLY A 42 20.66 10.74 10.94
C GLY A 42 19.18 10.82 11.28
N THR A 43 18.88 11.27 12.50
CA THR A 43 17.51 11.40 12.97
C THR A 43 16.84 12.58 12.29
N PRO A 44 15.64 12.40 11.67
CA PRO A 44 14.88 13.50 11.09
C PRO A 44 14.61 14.62 12.10
N PRO A 45 14.44 15.88 11.64
CA PRO A 45 14.13 16.98 12.53
C PRO A 45 12.86 16.74 13.32
N ASN A 46 12.86 17.11 14.59
CA ASN A 46 11.65 17.02 15.42
C ASN A 46 10.80 18.28 15.19
N PHE A 47 9.69 18.14 14.46
CA PHE A 47 8.75 19.23 14.25
C PHE A 47 7.77 19.33 15.44
N ASN A 48 7.45 20.56 15.87
CA ASN A 48 6.42 20.81 16.88
C ASN A 48 5.01 20.73 16.25
N ILE A 49 4.59 19.50 15.91
CA ILE A 49 3.31 19.20 15.26
C ILE A 49 2.51 18.24 16.15
N PRO A 50 1.22 18.54 16.39
CA PRO A 50 0.36 17.65 17.16
C PRO A 50 0.25 16.26 16.54
N ASN A 51 0.19 15.23 17.38
CA ASN A 51 0.06 13.83 16.95
C ASN A 51 1.14 13.34 15.99
N LEU A 52 2.37 13.89 16.09
CA LEU A 52 3.51 13.42 15.33
C LEU A 52 4.08 12.13 15.95
N GLU A 53 4.38 11.12 15.13
CA GLU A 53 5.14 9.97 15.57
C GLU A 53 6.58 10.39 15.96
N LYS A 54 7.16 9.68 16.93
CA LYS A 54 8.52 10.00 17.37
C LYS A 54 9.51 9.70 16.24
N PRO A 55 10.37 10.67 15.85
CA PRO A 55 11.41 10.42 14.87
C PRO A 55 12.33 9.26 15.30
N SER A 56 12.74 8.45 14.35
CA SER A 56 13.65 7.32 14.57
C SER A 56 14.83 7.41 13.61
N ASN A 57 16.03 7.08 14.11
CA ASN A 57 17.22 6.87 13.27
C ASN A 57 17.46 5.37 12.99
N LYS A 58 16.54 4.50 13.42
CA LYS A 58 16.64 3.07 13.14
C LYS A 58 15.97 2.78 11.80
N PRO A 59 16.64 2.07 10.90
CA PRO A 59 16.04 1.60 9.66
C PRO A 59 14.76 0.81 9.93
N ARG A 60 13.80 0.90 9.02
CA ARG A 60 12.61 0.08 9.04
C ARG A 60 12.96 -1.40 8.95
N ALA A 61 12.32 -2.22 9.78
CA ALA A 61 12.45 -3.67 9.66
C ALA A 61 12.01 -4.16 8.26
N PRO A 62 12.61 -5.23 7.73
CA PRO A 62 12.19 -5.79 6.44
C PRO A 62 10.69 -6.09 6.41
N PHE A 63 10.01 -5.61 5.38
CA PHE A 63 8.60 -5.91 5.15
C PHE A 63 8.49 -7.27 4.45
N LEU A 64 7.89 -8.25 5.13
CA LEU A 64 7.83 -9.62 4.65
C LEU A 64 6.54 -9.86 3.85
N VAL A 65 6.69 -10.39 2.63
CA VAL A 65 5.61 -10.69 1.68
C VAL A 65 5.82 -12.08 1.06
N PRO A 66 4.79 -12.69 0.44
CA PRO A 66 4.98 -13.89 -0.39
C PRO A 66 6.03 -13.67 -1.47
N ALA A 67 6.78 -14.73 -1.81
CA ALA A 67 7.95 -14.65 -2.69
C ALA A 67 7.63 -14.23 -4.14
N ASP A 68 6.37 -14.29 -4.57
CA ASP A 68 5.88 -13.90 -5.88
C ASP A 68 5.30 -12.47 -5.96
N VAL A 69 5.47 -11.70 -4.88
CA VAL A 69 5.06 -10.27 -4.82
C VAL A 69 6.10 -9.40 -5.52
N THR A 70 5.60 -8.45 -6.34
CA THR A 70 6.40 -7.45 -7.06
C THR A 70 5.77 -6.07 -6.94
N ASN A 71 6.43 -5.00 -7.42
CA ASN A 71 5.79 -3.69 -7.60
C ASN A 71 4.84 -3.75 -8.80
N VAL A 72 3.53 -3.89 -8.53
CA VAL A 72 2.47 -3.97 -9.55
C VAL A 72 1.98 -2.61 -10.02
N ALA A 73 2.45 -1.50 -9.41
CA ALA A 73 2.14 -0.13 -9.81
C ALA A 73 3.08 0.40 -10.90
N LYS A 74 4.26 -0.19 -11.09
CA LYS A 74 5.26 0.33 -12.03
C LYS A 74 4.71 0.52 -13.43
N GLY A 75 4.78 1.77 -13.93
CA GLY A 75 4.30 2.17 -15.25
C GLY A 75 2.77 2.13 -15.39
N LYS A 76 2.02 2.10 -14.30
CA LYS A 76 0.57 2.11 -14.32
C LYS A 76 0.01 3.52 -14.47
N LYS A 77 -1.20 3.59 -15.03
CA LYS A 77 -1.91 4.85 -15.24
C LYS A 77 -2.25 5.51 -13.91
N VAL A 78 -1.91 6.79 -13.78
CA VAL A 78 -2.28 7.65 -12.66
C VAL A 78 -3.26 8.72 -13.15
N THR A 79 -4.25 9.03 -12.33
CA THR A 79 -5.14 10.18 -12.46
C THR A 79 -5.14 10.97 -11.16
N SER A 80 -5.50 12.23 -11.20
CA SER A 80 -5.53 13.09 -10.00
C SER A 80 -6.73 14.02 -9.97
N SER A 81 -6.93 14.66 -8.82
CA SER A 81 -7.92 15.73 -8.65
C SER A 81 -7.63 16.95 -9.53
N GLU A 82 -6.37 17.19 -9.84
CA GLU A 82 -5.92 18.21 -10.81
C GLU A 82 -5.45 17.50 -12.08
N LYS A 83 -6.12 17.81 -13.19
CA LYS A 83 -5.79 17.20 -14.48
C LYS A 83 -4.38 17.53 -14.94
N ASP A 84 -3.97 18.77 -14.71
CA ASP A 84 -2.68 19.30 -15.11
C ASP A 84 -1.91 19.72 -13.84
N PRO A 85 -0.95 18.93 -13.35
CA PRO A 85 -0.11 19.27 -12.19
C PRO A 85 0.62 20.60 -12.38
N LEU A 86 0.95 21.29 -11.29
CA LEU A 86 1.73 22.52 -11.32
C LEU A 86 3.18 22.26 -11.75
N VAL A 87 3.72 21.09 -11.37
CA VAL A 87 5.06 20.61 -11.72
C VAL A 87 4.98 19.13 -12.02
N GLY A 88 5.81 18.66 -12.95
CA GLY A 88 5.95 17.25 -13.31
C GLY A 88 4.80 16.72 -14.17
N ASP A 89 4.78 15.41 -14.35
CA ASP A 89 3.76 14.65 -15.07
C ASP A 89 3.30 13.46 -14.21
N LEU A 90 2.00 13.14 -14.25
CA LEU A 90 1.44 12.07 -13.42
C LEU A 90 2.10 10.70 -13.65
N THR A 91 2.72 10.48 -14.80
CA THR A 91 3.45 9.22 -15.08
C THR A 91 4.68 9.05 -14.20
N MET A 92 5.25 10.13 -13.66
CA MET A 92 6.39 10.09 -12.75
C MET A 92 6.06 9.40 -11.42
N ILE A 93 4.77 9.39 -11.02
CA ILE A 93 4.33 8.81 -9.74
C ILE A 93 4.48 7.28 -9.68
N THR A 94 4.65 6.62 -10.83
CA THR A 94 4.74 5.16 -10.92
C THR A 94 5.83 4.68 -11.88
N ASP A 95 6.80 5.55 -12.25
CA ASP A 95 7.86 5.19 -13.22
C ASP A 95 8.98 4.33 -12.59
N GLY A 96 9.03 4.31 -11.28
CA GLY A 96 10.00 3.55 -10.48
C GLY A 96 11.25 4.36 -10.17
N ASP A 97 11.24 5.66 -10.39
CA ASP A 97 12.31 6.57 -9.96
C ASP A 97 12.01 7.12 -8.57
N THR A 98 12.76 6.66 -7.59
CA THR A 98 12.65 7.08 -6.18
C THR A 98 13.72 8.08 -5.78
N GLU A 99 14.50 8.62 -6.74
CA GLU A 99 15.58 9.56 -6.41
C GLU A 99 15.05 10.81 -5.71
N GLN A 100 15.66 11.12 -4.56
CA GLN A 100 15.25 12.22 -3.67
C GLN A 100 15.95 13.51 -4.09
N VAL A 101 15.63 14.03 -5.29
CA VAL A 101 16.22 15.25 -5.87
C VAL A 101 15.14 16.25 -6.29
N GLU A 102 15.51 17.53 -6.34
CA GLU A 102 14.63 18.57 -6.81
C GLU A 102 14.21 18.35 -8.28
N GLY A 103 12.91 18.48 -8.57
CA GLY A 103 12.35 18.28 -9.90
C GLY A 103 11.97 16.83 -10.21
N ASN A 104 12.25 15.90 -9.31
CA ASN A 104 11.77 14.50 -9.39
C ASN A 104 10.49 14.33 -8.56
N ASP A 105 9.55 15.24 -8.72
CA ASP A 105 8.26 15.17 -8.05
C ASP A 105 7.13 15.79 -8.89
N VAL A 106 5.93 15.32 -8.63
CA VAL A 106 4.70 15.88 -9.17
C VAL A 106 4.09 16.80 -8.12
N GLU A 107 3.91 18.07 -8.44
CA GLU A 107 3.30 19.05 -7.55
C GLU A 107 1.84 19.32 -7.92
N LEU A 108 0.95 19.15 -6.97
CA LEU A 108 -0.46 19.49 -7.05
C LEU A 108 -0.75 20.73 -6.18
N GLY A 109 -1.76 21.48 -6.55
CA GLY A 109 -2.15 22.72 -5.90
C GLY A 109 -2.59 22.57 -4.44
N PRO A 110 -2.95 23.69 -3.79
CA PRO A 110 -3.36 23.68 -2.39
C PRO A 110 -4.72 23.03 -2.17
N GLY A 111 -5.01 22.69 -0.89
CA GLY A 111 -6.24 22.03 -0.48
C GLY A 111 -6.12 20.52 -0.46
N VAL A 112 -7.26 19.83 -0.38
CA VAL A 112 -7.30 18.38 -0.44
C VAL A 112 -7.14 17.93 -1.88
N GLN A 113 -6.04 17.25 -2.15
CA GLN A 113 -5.76 16.66 -3.45
C GLN A 113 -5.73 15.15 -3.33
N TRP A 114 -5.93 14.45 -4.45
CA TRP A 114 -5.82 12.99 -4.51
C TRP A 114 -5.20 12.54 -5.83
N ILE A 115 -4.59 11.37 -5.77
CA ILE A 115 -4.16 10.60 -6.95
C ILE A 115 -4.83 9.22 -6.90
N VAL A 116 -5.09 8.63 -8.08
CA VAL A 116 -5.61 7.27 -8.23
C VAL A 116 -4.72 6.51 -9.20
N ILE A 117 -4.28 5.33 -8.79
CA ILE A 117 -3.51 4.39 -9.61
C ILE A 117 -4.44 3.25 -10.04
N ASP A 118 -4.56 2.99 -11.34
CA ASP A 118 -5.24 1.81 -11.91
C ASP A 118 -4.23 0.70 -12.13
N LEU A 119 -4.27 -0.35 -11.34
CA LEU A 119 -3.40 -1.52 -11.44
C LEU A 119 -3.71 -2.40 -12.68
N ALA A 120 -4.66 -1.99 -13.52
CA ALA A 120 -5.16 -2.64 -14.72
C ALA A 120 -5.98 -3.92 -14.48
N SER A 121 -5.75 -4.64 -13.41
CA SER A 121 -6.49 -5.83 -12.99
C SER A 121 -6.49 -5.97 -11.48
N PRO A 122 -7.42 -6.75 -10.88
CA PRO A 122 -7.39 -7.02 -9.45
C PRO A 122 -6.07 -7.67 -9.02
N GLN A 123 -5.51 -7.16 -7.93
CA GLN A 123 -4.26 -7.63 -7.31
C GLN A 123 -4.51 -8.03 -5.86
N GLU A 124 -3.74 -8.97 -5.33
CA GLU A 124 -3.56 -9.16 -3.88
C GLU A 124 -2.46 -8.19 -3.44
N ILE A 125 -2.83 -7.11 -2.76
CA ILE A 125 -1.94 -6.01 -2.36
C ILE A 125 -1.50 -6.23 -0.92
N TYR A 126 -0.20 -6.35 -0.69
CA TYR A 126 0.40 -6.55 0.63
C TYR A 126 0.91 -5.27 1.25
N GLY A 127 1.44 -4.34 0.45
CA GLY A 127 1.96 -3.07 0.93
C GLY A 127 1.86 -1.96 -0.11
N ILE A 128 1.66 -0.74 0.37
CA ILE A 128 1.71 0.48 -0.43
C ILE A 128 2.81 1.34 0.19
N LEU A 129 3.84 1.65 -0.59
CA LEU A 129 4.98 2.47 -0.19
C LEU A 129 4.98 3.73 -1.04
N PHE A 130 5.13 4.89 -0.42
CA PHE A 130 5.08 6.14 -1.17
C PHE A 130 5.99 7.20 -0.56
N TRP A 131 6.46 8.11 -1.41
CA TRP A 131 7.26 9.28 -1.07
C TRP A 131 6.57 10.52 -1.59
N HIS A 132 6.40 11.52 -0.70
CA HIS A 132 5.77 12.79 -1.11
C HIS A 132 6.80 13.79 -1.58
N TYR A 133 7.98 13.88 -0.96
CA TYR A 133 8.98 14.90 -1.29
C TYR A 133 10.39 14.52 -0.83
N PHE A 134 11.39 15.08 -1.47
CA PHE A 134 12.80 14.76 -1.23
C PHE A 134 13.39 15.35 0.07
N GLN A 135 12.66 16.23 0.76
CA GLN A 135 13.10 16.81 2.04
C GLN A 135 12.16 16.37 3.17
N PRO A 136 12.66 16.28 4.42
CA PRO A 136 11.83 15.98 5.56
C PRO A 136 10.69 16.98 5.70
N ARG A 137 9.46 16.49 5.59
CA ARG A 137 8.20 17.26 5.75
C ARG A 137 7.18 16.38 6.47
N VAL A 138 6.12 17.04 6.97
CA VAL A 138 4.94 16.37 7.50
C VAL A 138 3.75 16.75 6.64
N TYR A 139 3.20 15.78 5.93
CA TYR A 139 2.00 15.98 5.12
C TYR A 139 0.74 15.76 5.95
N TYR A 140 -0.28 16.57 5.69
CA TYR A 140 -1.54 16.55 6.39
C TYR A 140 -2.63 15.86 5.59
N SER A 141 -3.61 15.31 6.29
CA SER A 141 -4.78 14.63 5.73
C SER A 141 -4.39 13.54 4.72
N VAL A 142 -3.29 12.83 5.00
CA VAL A 142 -2.88 11.68 4.19
C VAL A 142 -3.86 10.55 4.46
N ILE A 143 -4.48 10.05 3.37
CA ILE A 143 -5.40 8.92 3.43
C ILE A 143 -5.02 7.95 2.32
N VAL A 144 -4.89 6.67 2.66
CA VAL A 144 -4.59 5.59 1.70
C VAL A 144 -5.77 4.65 1.64
N GLN A 145 -6.34 4.48 0.44
CA GLN A 145 -7.49 3.61 0.19
C GLN A 145 -7.23 2.65 -0.96
N THR A 146 -7.93 1.51 -0.90
CA THR A 146 -8.07 0.58 -2.03
C THR A 146 -9.53 0.40 -2.38
N ALA A 147 -9.84 0.08 -3.65
CA ALA A 147 -11.19 -0.19 -4.13
C ALA A 147 -11.17 -1.12 -5.34
N ASP A 148 -12.35 -1.69 -5.68
CA ASP A 148 -12.52 -2.50 -6.88
C ASP A 148 -12.88 -1.67 -8.12
N ASP A 149 -13.35 -0.45 -7.94
CA ASP A 149 -13.75 0.46 -9.02
C ASP A 149 -13.09 1.84 -8.90
N GLU A 150 -12.90 2.51 -10.04
CA GLU A 150 -12.25 3.82 -10.15
C GLU A 150 -12.99 4.94 -9.37
N ALA A 151 -14.32 4.80 -9.23
CA ALA A 151 -15.15 5.78 -8.53
C ALA A 151 -15.09 5.59 -6.99
N PHE A 152 -14.39 4.56 -6.49
CA PHE A 152 -14.30 4.21 -5.07
C PHE A 152 -15.67 4.07 -4.40
N LYS A 153 -16.53 3.23 -4.99
CA LYS A 153 -17.87 2.90 -4.48
C LYS A 153 -18.00 1.43 -4.04
N GLN A 154 -17.09 0.55 -4.53
CA GLN A 154 -17.14 -0.90 -4.27
C GLN A 154 -15.91 -1.34 -3.48
N ASN A 155 -16.12 -2.07 -2.37
CA ASN A 155 -15.09 -2.65 -1.51
C ASN A 155 -14.02 -1.64 -1.07
N VAL A 156 -14.43 -0.40 -0.80
CA VAL A 156 -13.51 0.65 -0.36
C VAL A 156 -12.98 0.33 1.03
N GLN A 157 -11.67 0.23 1.15
CA GLN A 157 -10.98 0.04 2.42
C GLN A 157 -9.98 1.17 2.65
N THR A 158 -9.98 1.72 3.86
CA THR A 158 -9.03 2.75 4.30
C THR A 158 -7.97 2.10 5.18
N TRP A 159 -6.71 2.17 4.75
CA TRP A 159 -5.56 1.52 5.37
C TRP A 159 -4.73 2.46 6.23
N PHE A 160 -4.72 3.73 5.86
CA PHE A 160 -4.08 4.80 6.61
C PHE A 160 -4.96 6.05 6.55
N ASN A 161 -5.07 6.77 7.65
CA ASN A 161 -5.80 8.05 7.70
C ASN A 161 -5.29 8.88 8.90
N ASN A 162 -4.52 9.97 8.62
CA ASN A 162 -4.11 10.95 9.61
C ASN A 162 -4.91 12.27 9.51
N ASP A 163 -6.02 12.28 8.75
CA ASP A 163 -6.92 13.42 8.62
C ASP A 163 -7.81 13.59 9.87
N ILE A 164 -7.20 13.98 10.97
CA ILE A 164 -7.89 14.13 12.28
C ILE A 164 -9.03 15.15 12.25
N ASN A 165 -8.96 16.13 11.34
CA ASN A 165 -9.94 17.20 11.20
C ASN A 165 -11.02 16.90 10.15
N ASN A 166 -10.97 15.71 9.54
CA ASN A 166 -11.90 15.29 8.47
C ASN A 166 -11.99 16.29 7.31
N LYS A 167 -10.88 16.87 6.89
CA LYS A 167 -10.82 17.81 5.77
C LYS A 167 -11.22 17.19 4.43
N ALA A 168 -10.89 15.93 4.24
CA ALA A 168 -11.27 15.16 3.05
C ALA A 168 -12.73 14.67 3.05
N GLY A 169 -13.46 14.81 4.17
CA GLY A 169 -14.85 14.36 4.27
C GLY A 169 -15.03 12.83 4.35
N LEU A 170 -13.94 12.08 4.62
CA LEU A 170 -13.93 10.61 4.62
C LEU A 170 -13.94 10.00 6.04
N GLY A 171 -14.24 10.81 7.03
CA GLY A 171 -14.19 10.46 8.45
C GLY A 171 -12.86 10.88 9.10
N ALA A 172 -12.93 11.23 10.39
CA ALA A 172 -11.75 11.65 11.15
C ALA A 172 -10.74 10.50 11.29
N GLY A 173 -9.49 10.76 10.94
CA GLY A 173 -8.38 9.83 11.03
C GLY A 173 -7.93 9.56 12.46
N LYS A 174 -7.24 8.43 12.65
CA LYS A 174 -6.69 8.01 13.95
C LYS A 174 -5.18 7.73 13.89
N ASN A 175 -4.58 7.74 12.69
CA ASN A 175 -3.16 7.52 12.52
C ASN A 175 -2.39 8.79 12.92
N LEU A 176 -1.16 8.60 13.39
CA LEU A 176 -0.27 9.70 13.69
C LEU A 176 0.23 10.37 12.40
N ASN A 177 0.55 11.65 12.48
CA ASN A 177 1.38 12.31 11.49
C ASN A 177 2.77 11.68 11.49
N TYR A 178 3.45 11.69 10.37
CA TYR A 178 4.80 11.14 10.23
C TYR A 178 5.69 12.13 9.46
N ILE A 179 6.99 11.96 9.62
CA ILE A 179 7.98 12.75 8.89
C ILE A 179 8.39 11.97 7.64
N GLU A 180 8.33 12.61 6.48
CA GLU A 180 8.89 12.05 5.25
C GLU A 180 10.39 11.82 5.41
N THR A 181 10.84 10.67 4.99
CA THR A 181 12.24 10.26 4.95
C THR A 181 12.54 9.52 3.65
N TYR A 182 13.81 9.24 3.39
CA TYR A 182 14.22 8.43 2.22
C TYR A 182 13.60 7.01 2.23
N GLU A 183 13.12 6.52 3.37
CA GLU A 183 12.45 5.22 3.46
C GLU A 183 11.01 5.23 2.96
N GLY A 184 10.40 6.42 2.76
CA GLY A 184 8.99 6.57 2.41
C GLY A 184 8.03 6.06 3.49
N LYS A 185 6.73 6.27 3.29
CA LYS A 185 5.68 5.73 4.17
C LYS A 185 5.16 4.40 3.65
N LEU A 186 5.42 3.34 4.39
CA LEU A 186 4.88 2.01 4.10
C LEU A 186 3.57 1.78 4.85
N VAL A 187 2.55 1.34 4.12
CA VAL A 187 1.23 0.96 4.65
C VAL A 187 0.98 -0.51 4.34
N ASP A 188 0.85 -1.33 5.38
CA ASP A 188 0.58 -2.76 5.26
C ASP A 188 -0.91 -3.00 5.01
N THR A 189 -1.25 -3.60 3.87
CA THR A 189 -2.62 -3.86 3.39
C THR A 189 -3.04 -5.32 3.49
N LYS A 190 -2.23 -6.17 4.10
CA LYS A 190 -2.55 -7.56 4.50
C LYS A 190 -3.01 -8.49 3.38
N GLY A 191 -2.61 -8.24 2.13
CA GLY A 191 -3.03 -9.04 0.98
C GLY A 191 -4.48 -8.76 0.53
N VAL A 192 -4.94 -7.52 0.68
CA VAL A 192 -6.26 -7.11 0.21
C VAL A 192 -6.38 -7.29 -1.30
N LYS A 193 -7.55 -7.76 -1.77
CA LYS A 193 -7.86 -7.81 -3.21
C LYS A 193 -8.49 -6.50 -3.63
N ALA A 194 -7.84 -5.81 -4.56
CA ALA A 194 -8.34 -4.56 -5.14
C ALA A 194 -7.67 -4.29 -6.50
N ARG A 195 -8.27 -3.41 -7.31
CA ARG A 195 -7.69 -2.93 -8.57
C ARG A 195 -7.17 -1.51 -8.47
N TYR A 196 -7.77 -0.68 -7.63
CA TYR A 196 -7.46 0.75 -7.55
C TYR A 196 -6.86 1.11 -6.21
N VAL A 197 -5.86 1.99 -6.25
CA VAL A 197 -5.23 2.59 -5.06
C VAL A 197 -5.41 4.09 -5.13
N ARG A 198 -5.86 4.74 -4.04
CA ARG A 198 -6.01 6.19 -3.96
C ARG A 198 -5.30 6.74 -2.74
N LEU A 199 -4.52 7.78 -2.96
CA LEU A 199 -3.87 8.55 -1.92
C LEU A 199 -4.40 9.98 -1.91
N TYR A 200 -4.60 10.52 -0.71
CA TYR A 200 -4.95 11.92 -0.47
C TYR A 200 -3.83 12.61 0.30
N SER A 201 -3.74 13.94 0.14
CA SER A 201 -2.98 14.83 1.02
C SER A 201 -3.61 16.23 1.00
N ALA A 202 -3.29 17.07 2.00
CA ALA A 202 -3.83 18.43 2.11
C ALA A 202 -2.76 19.41 2.62
N GLY A 203 -1.71 19.59 1.80
CA GLY A 203 -0.56 20.42 2.12
C GLY A 203 0.39 19.76 3.15
N ASN A 204 1.37 20.52 3.58
CA ASN A 204 2.42 20.07 4.48
C ASN A 204 2.86 21.18 5.45
N ASN A 205 3.80 20.89 6.35
CA ASN A 205 4.26 21.88 7.34
C ASN A 205 5.12 23.02 6.78
N ALA A 206 5.53 22.94 5.50
CA ALA A 206 6.29 23.99 4.84
C ALA A 206 5.42 24.90 3.96
N ASN A 207 4.40 24.32 3.28
CA ASN A 207 3.50 25.07 2.40
C ASN A 207 2.15 24.35 2.22
N ALA A 208 1.26 24.91 1.41
CA ALA A 208 -0.07 24.36 1.14
C ALA A 208 -0.10 23.34 -0.02
N LEU A 209 1.04 23.09 -0.67
CA LEU A 209 1.12 22.26 -1.87
C LEU A 209 1.24 20.78 -1.53
N ASN A 210 0.85 19.94 -2.48
CA ASN A 210 0.87 18.50 -2.38
C ASN A 210 1.89 17.95 -3.39
N HIS A 211 2.69 16.98 -2.99
CA HIS A 211 3.77 16.45 -3.83
C HIS A 211 3.73 14.94 -3.81
N TYR A 212 4.18 14.31 -4.90
CA TYR A 212 4.41 12.86 -4.99
C TYR A 212 5.67 12.60 -5.80
N VAL A 213 6.64 11.90 -5.23
CA VAL A 213 7.83 11.42 -5.94
C VAL A 213 7.51 10.08 -6.59
N GLU A 214 7.11 9.09 -5.79
CA GLU A 214 6.81 7.74 -6.29
C GLU A 214 5.78 7.05 -5.39
N VAL A 215 4.99 6.14 -5.99
CA VAL A 215 4.11 5.21 -5.28
C VAL A 215 4.35 3.79 -5.80
N GLU A 216 4.83 2.93 -4.94
CA GLU A 216 4.98 1.51 -5.19
C GLU A 216 3.85 0.71 -4.53
N VAL A 217 3.32 -0.28 -5.25
CA VAL A 217 2.31 -1.20 -4.73
C VAL A 217 2.86 -2.62 -4.80
N PHE A 218 3.15 -3.19 -3.65
CA PHE A 218 3.66 -4.56 -3.55
C PHE A 218 2.51 -5.55 -3.55
N GLY A 219 2.33 -6.22 -4.67
CA GLY A 219 1.22 -7.13 -4.89
C GLY A 219 1.54 -8.23 -5.90
N ARG A 220 0.54 -9.06 -6.14
CA ARG A 220 0.54 -10.10 -7.17
C ARG A 220 -0.86 -10.24 -7.76
N PRO A 221 -1.02 -10.86 -8.96
CA PRO A 221 -2.35 -11.08 -9.53
C PRO A 221 -3.27 -11.82 -8.56
N ALA A 222 -4.48 -11.27 -8.35
CA ALA A 222 -5.49 -11.94 -7.52
C ALA A 222 -5.96 -13.24 -8.20
N LYS A 223 -6.01 -14.30 -7.40
CA LYS A 223 -6.53 -15.61 -7.83
C LYS A 223 -8.04 -15.67 -7.65
#